data_4d80465ae11e7ba9729a9c461db9bfc9
#
_entry.id   4d80465ae11e7ba9729a9c461db9bfc9
#
_cell.length_a   1.000
_cell.length_b   1.000
_cell.length_c   1.000
_cell.angle_alpha   90.00
_cell.angle_beta   90.00
_cell.angle_gamma   90.00
#
_symmetry.space_group_name_H-M   'P 1'
#
loop_
_entity.id
_entity.type
_entity.pdbx_description
1 polymer ?
#
loop_
_entity_poly.entity_id
_entity_poly.type
_entity_poly.pdbx_seq_one_letter_code
_entity_poly.pdbx_strand_id
1 'polypeptide(L)'
;MADNTVELIHQNIHQRQSIGHLVEPAPNAEQLELAFQAALAAPDHHRLKPTHFVVIAPEQRETFGELLSQAVADMGTMEAAQIERVKNHPLRAPLLVLALTRFQDHPKVPYFEQTLSSGAAIQNFLLSLQAQGFSTMWRSGAVVESSLLKKALNLREHDLVSGIIYIGTAAKAIAPRTEIDTQNFVSYWSE
;
A
#
# COMPACT_ATOMS: atom_id res chain seq x y z
N MET A 1 -33.16 -0.34 3.14
CA MET A 1 -31.85 0.31 3.45
C MET A 1 -30.71 -0.70 3.67
N ALA A 2 -30.95 -1.88 4.31
CA ALA A 2 -29.90 -2.89 4.50
C ALA A 2 -29.37 -3.51 3.19
N ASP A 3 -30.22 -3.80 2.24
CA ASP A 3 -29.83 -4.45 0.95
C ASP A 3 -28.82 -3.60 0.14
N ASN A 4 -29.02 -2.29 0.11
CA ASN A 4 -28.11 -1.41 -0.64
C ASN A 4 -26.69 -1.34 -0.03
N THR A 5 -26.57 -1.43 1.32
CA THR A 5 -25.27 -1.37 2.00
C THR A 5 -24.41 -2.59 1.70
N VAL A 6 -25.00 -3.79 1.71
CA VAL A 6 -24.29 -5.05 1.39
C VAL A 6 -23.76 -4.99 -0.05
N GLU A 7 -24.62 -4.62 -0.98
CA GLU A 7 -24.25 -4.50 -2.40
C GLU A 7 -23.11 -3.51 -2.62
N LEU A 8 -23.18 -2.32 -2.02
CA LEU A 8 -22.13 -1.29 -2.13
C LEU A 8 -20.79 -1.76 -1.57
N ILE A 9 -20.79 -2.45 -0.43
CA ILE A 9 -19.54 -2.98 0.16
C ILE A 9 -18.93 -4.02 -0.77
N HIS A 10 -19.72 -5.00 -1.22
CA HIS A 10 -19.23 -6.03 -2.14
C HIS A 10 -18.75 -5.44 -3.46
N GLN A 11 -19.48 -4.50 -4.03
CA GLN A 11 -19.09 -3.81 -5.25
C GLN A 11 -17.75 -3.09 -5.09
N ASN A 12 -17.56 -2.34 -3.98
CA ASN A 12 -16.29 -1.67 -3.69
C ASN A 12 -15.12 -2.66 -3.60
N ILE A 13 -15.31 -3.80 -2.93
CA ILE A 13 -14.28 -4.83 -2.80
C ILE A 13 -13.96 -5.47 -4.16
N HIS A 14 -14.98 -5.86 -4.91
CA HIS A 14 -14.82 -6.55 -6.20
C HIS A 14 -14.24 -5.67 -7.30
N GLN A 15 -14.58 -4.38 -7.31
CA GLN A 15 -14.08 -3.45 -8.32
C GLN A 15 -12.66 -2.97 -8.06
N ARG A 16 -12.13 -3.11 -6.83
CA ARG A 16 -10.78 -2.66 -6.53
C ARG A 16 -9.74 -3.40 -7.39
N GLN A 17 -9.00 -2.64 -8.17
CA GLN A 17 -7.93 -3.12 -9.02
C GLN A 17 -6.67 -2.27 -8.83
N SER A 18 -5.51 -2.83 -9.13
CA SER A 18 -4.22 -2.13 -9.13
C SER A 18 -4.04 -1.42 -10.47
N ILE A 19 -3.98 -0.08 -10.44
CA ILE A 19 -3.89 0.77 -11.62
C ILE A 19 -2.51 1.42 -11.69
N GLY A 20 -1.74 1.08 -12.72
CA GLY A 20 -0.33 1.48 -12.82
C GLY A 20 -0.07 2.85 -13.46
N HIS A 21 -1.06 3.47 -14.08
CA HIS A 21 -0.96 4.81 -14.69
C HIS A 21 -2.00 5.72 -14.06
N LEU A 22 -1.52 6.61 -13.20
CA LEU A 22 -2.34 7.47 -12.38
C LEU A 22 -2.03 8.94 -12.67
N VAL A 23 -3.07 9.76 -12.71
CA VAL A 23 -3.01 11.20 -12.97
C VAL A 23 -3.78 11.98 -11.91
N GLU A 24 -3.69 13.31 -11.92
CA GLU A 24 -4.55 14.17 -11.11
C GLU A 24 -6.04 13.96 -11.46
N PRO A 25 -6.97 14.20 -10.52
CA PRO A 25 -6.69 14.65 -9.15
C PRO A 25 -6.23 13.54 -8.21
N ALA A 26 -5.42 13.91 -7.23
CA ALA A 26 -5.12 13.12 -6.05
C ALA A 26 -6.08 13.47 -4.90
N PRO A 27 -6.23 12.61 -3.85
CA PRO A 27 -7.02 12.92 -2.68
C PRO A 27 -6.44 14.13 -1.92
N ASN A 28 -7.32 14.98 -1.41
CA ASN A 28 -6.96 16.07 -0.51
C ASN A 28 -6.70 15.54 0.92
N ALA A 29 -6.33 16.44 1.85
CA ALA A 29 -5.99 16.08 3.22
C ALA A 29 -7.16 15.41 3.98
N GLU A 30 -8.40 15.87 3.79
CA GLU A 30 -9.57 15.30 4.46
C GLU A 30 -9.88 13.89 3.93
N GLN A 31 -9.75 13.69 2.64
CA GLN A 31 -9.94 12.40 1.97
C GLN A 31 -8.86 11.38 2.39
N LEU A 32 -7.62 11.84 2.54
CA LEU A 32 -6.53 11.00 3.07
C LEU A 32 -6.77 10.64 4.53
N GLU A 33 -7.22 11.59 5.35
CA GLU A 33 -7.52 11.34 6.76
C GLU A 33 -8.60 10.26 6.93
N LEU A 34 -9.67 10.32 6.15
CA LEU A 34 -10.70 9.26 6.11
C LEU A 34 -10.11 7.90 5.76
N ALA A 35 -9.18 7.86 4.80
CA ALA A 35 -8.54 6.62 4.42
C ALA A 35 -7.59 6.09 5.51
N PHE A 36 -6.85 6.96 6.21
CA PHE A 36 -6.02 6.55 7.35
C PHE A 36 -6.85 6.05 8.53
N GLN A 37 -7.97 6.68 8.84
CA GLN A 37 -8.90 6.22 9.88
C GLN A 37 -9.44 4.82 9.54
N ALA A 38 -9.84 4.58 8.30
CA ALA A 38 -10.27 3.25 7.85
C ALA A 38 -9.14 2.21 7.97
N ALA A 39 -7.92 2.57 7.59
CA ALA A 39 -6.74 1.72 7.75
C ALA A 39 -6.50 1.31 9.20
N LEU A 40 -6.51 2.27 10.11
CA LEU A 40 -6.21 2.06 11.54
C LEU A 40 -7.36 1.39 12.31
N ALA A 41 -8.51 1.17 11.67
CA ALA A 41 -9.60 0.33 12.18
C ALA A 41 -9.39 -1.17 11.91
N ALA A 42 -8.31 -1.57 11.22
CA ALA A 42 -7.97 -2.97 10.98
C ALA A 42 -7.79 -3.76 12.29
N PRO A 43 -8.07 -5.08 12.29
CA PRO A 43 -7.79 -5.94 13.44
C PRO A 43 -6.31 -5.88 13.85
N ASP A 44 -6.07 -5.68 15.12
CA ASP A 44 -4.73 -5.53 15.69
C ASP A 44 -4.67 -6.23 17.06
N HIS A 45 -4.01 -7.37 17.13
CA HIS A 45 -3.87 -8.17 18.33
C HIS A 45 -3.12 -7.38 19.42
N HIS A 46 -3.71 -7.24 20.59
CA HIS A 46 -3.25 -6.40 21.69
C HIS A 46 -3.14 -4.88 21.39
N ARG A 47 -3.64 -4.40 20.25
CA ARG A 47 -3.61 -2.99 19.85
C ARG A 47 -2.19 -2.41 19.83
N LEU A 48 -1.25 -3.16 19.27
CA LEU A 48 0.16 -2.78 19.19
C LEU A 48 0.44 -1.67 18.18
N LYS A 49 -0.51 -1.39 17.27
CA LYS A 49 -0.44 -0.35 16.23
C LYS A 49 0.84 -0.42 15.39
N PRO A 50 1.13 -1.57 14.78
CA PRO A 50 2.37 -1.74 14.03
C PRO A 50 2.38 -0.91 12.74
N THR A 51 1.22 -0.59 12.18
CA THR A 51 1.10 0.10 10.90
C THR A 51 1.31 1.59 11.03
N HIS A 52 2.22 2.12 10.21
CA HIS A 52 2.50 3.56 10.10
C HIS A 52 2.48 3.97 8.63
N PHE A 53 2.15 5.21 8.37
CA PHE A 53 2.13 5.74 7.01
C PHE A 53 3.03 6.98 6.91
N VAL A 54 3.70 7.12 5.76
CA VAL A 54 4.48 8.32 5.41
C VAL A 54 3.98 8.82 4.07
N VAL A 55 3.48 10.04 4.04
CA VAL A 55 3.02 10.70 2.81
C VAL A 55 4.22 11.36 2.13
N ILE A 56 4.41 11.06 0.86
CA ILE A 56 5.37 11.76 -0.01
C ILE A 56 4.56 12.78 -0.79
N ALA A 57 4.68 14.03 -0.40
CA ALA A 57 4.00 15.14 -1.05
C ALA A 57 4.41 15.28 -2.53
N PRO A 58 3.56 15.85 -3.38
CA PRO A 58 3.84 15.96 -4.81
C PRO A 58 5.20 16.56 -5.15
N GLU A 59 5.62 17.60 -4.41
CA GLU A 59 6.91 18.28 -4.56
C GLU A 59 8.11 17.47 -4.07
N GLN A 60 7.89 16.43 -3.28
CA GLN A 60 8.94 15.56 -2.74
C GLN A 60 9.22 14.32 -3.62
N ARG A 61 8.42 14.08 -4.65
CA ARG A 61 8.49 12.85 -5.45
C ARG A 61 9.83 12.70 -6.18
N GLU A 62 10.40 13.76 -6.70
CA GLU A 62 11.69 13.72 -7.37
C GLU A 62 12.81 13.38 -6.36
N THR A 63 12.86 14.07 -5.22
CA THR A 63 13.82 13.81 -4.15
C THR A 63 13.67 12.36 -3.62
N PHE A 64 12.45 11.87 -3.50
CA PHE A 64 12.20 10.49 -3.12
C PHE A 64 12.67 9.51 -4.21
N GLY A 65 12.54 9.86 -5.48
CA GLY A 65 13.09 9.10 -6.61
C GLY A 65 14.60 8.97 -6.57
N GLU A 66 15.31 10.06 -6.23
CA GLU A 66 16.77 10.03 -6.01
C GLU A 66 17.14 9.06 -4.89
N LEU A 67 16.42 9.11 -3.76
CA LEU A 67 16.62 8.19 -2.64
C LEU A 67 16.42 6.73 -3.07
N LEU A 68 15.34 6.42 -3.81
CA LEU A 68 15.08 5.06 -4.30
C LEU A 68 16.18 4.59 -5.27
N SER A 69 16.64 5.46 -6.15
CA SER A 69 17.72 5.19 -7.08
C SER A 69 19.04 4.86 -6.36
N GLN A 70 19.41 5.66 -5.35
CA GLN A 70 20.56 5.40 -4.49
C GLN A 70 20.41 4.08 -3.71
N ALA A 71 19.21 3.82 -3.17
CA ALA A 71 18.91 2.61 -2.41
C ALA A 71 19.10 1.33 -3.24
N VAL A 72 18.66 1.30 -4.49
CA VAL A 72 18.86 0.14 -5.35
C VAL A 72 20.30 0.04 -5.90
N ALA A 73 20.97 1.17 -6.08
CA ALA A 73 22.39 1.19 -6.44
C ALA A 73 23.27 0.59 -5.34
N ASP A 74 22.99 0.95 -4.07
CA ASP A 74 23.68 0.44 -2.89
C ASP A 74 23.52 -1.09 -2.73
N MET A 75 22.38 -1.63 -3.13
CA MET A 75 22.13 -3.07 -3.14
C MET A 75 22.98 -3.85 -4.15
N GLY A 76 23.52 -3.19 -5.18
CA GLY A 76 24.42 -3.78 -6.18
C GLY A 76 23.78 -4.85 -7.08
N THR A 77 22.44 -4.92 -7.14
CA THR A 77 21.69 -5.98 -7.83
C THR A 77 21.10 -5.54 -9.17
N MET A 78 21.26 -4.28 -9.56
CA MET A 78 20.64 -3.70 -10.75
C MET A 78 21.64 -3.06 -11.69
N GLU A 79 21.37 -3.15 -12.99
CA GLU A 79 22.08 -2.44 -14.03
C GLU A 79 21.77 -0.93 -14.02
N ALA A 80 22.71 -0.10 -14.50
CA ALA A 80 22.59 1.35 -14.50
C ALA A 80 21.29 1.86 -15.13
N ALA A 81 20.83 1.25 -16.23
CA ALA A 81 19.58 1.60 -16.90
C ALA A 81 18.34 1.28 -16.05
N GLN A 82 18.41 0.27 -15.18
CA GLN A 82 17.32 -0.07 -14.25
C GLN A 82 17.29 0.90 -13.08
N ILE A 83 18.47 1.29 -12.56
CA ILE A 83 18.61 2.28 -11.49
C ILE A 83 17.99 3.62 -11.94
N GLU A 84 18.31 4.08 -13.14
CA GLU A 84 17.72 5.31 -13.69
C GLU A 84 16.19 5.24 -13.85
N ARG A 85 15.64 4.08 -14.19
CA ARG A 85 14.19 3.88 -14.23
C ARG A 85 13.55 3.98 -12.84
N VAL A 86 14.22 3.48 -11.79
CA VAL A 86 13.72 3.52 -10.41
C VAL A 86 13.57 4.97 -9.94
N LYS A 87 14.50 5.84 -10.30
CA LYS A 87 14.42 7.27 -10.04
C LYS A 87 13.11 7.90 -10.47
N ASN A 88 12.56 7.46 -11.61
CA ASN A 88 11.31 7.99 -12.16
C ASN A 88 10.05 7.26 -11.66
N HIS A 89 10.18 6.22 -10.84
CA HIS A 89 9.02 5.50 -10.33
C HIS A 89 8.03 6.39 -9.55
N PRO A 90 8.47 7.29 -8.65
CA PRO A 90 7.55 8.15 -7.91
C PRO A 90 6.71 9.09 -8.79
N LEU A 91 7.15 9.36 -10.00
CA LEU A 91 6.45 10.26 -10.92
C LEU A 91 5.25 9.58 -11.65
N ARG A 92 5.00 8.30 -11.40
CA ARG A 92 3.90 7.53 -12.02
C ARG A 92 2.53 7.80 -11.40
N ALA A 93 2.48 8.56 -10.32
CA ALA A 93 1.26 9.00 -9.66
C ALA A 93 1.43 10.39 -9.07
N PRO A 94 0.38 11.15 -8.91
CA PRO A 94 0.45 12.48 -8.31
C PRO A 94 0.79 12.45 -6.81
N LEU A 95 0.45 11.36 -6.11
CA LEU A 95 0.69 11.20 -4.68
C LEU A 95 1.20 9.79 -4.36
N LEU A 96 2.11 9.69 -3.36
CA LEU A 96 2.55 8.42 -2.83
C LEU A 96 2.38 8.38 -1.31
N VAL A 97 2.06 7.19 -0.82
CA VAL A 97 2.06 6.88 0.60
C VAL A 97 2.88 5.61 0.84
N LEU A 98 3.87 5.67 1.71
CA LEU A 98 4.56 4.47 2.17
C LEU A 98 3.79 3.88 3.33
N ALA A 99 3.57 2.57 3.29
CA ALA A 99 3.07 1.80 4.42
C ALA A 99 4.25 1.10 5.09
N LEU A 100 4.39 1.28 6.38
CA LEU A 100 5.48 0.75 7.20
C LEU A 100 4.90 -0.17 8.27
N THR A 101 5.61 -1.26 8.59
CA THR A 101 5.33 -2.07 9.77
C THR A 101 6.47 -1.87 10.77
N ARG A 102 6.17 -1.22 11.90
CA ARG A 102 7.08 -1.04 13.03
C ARG A 102 6.72 -2.07 14.10
N PHE A 103 7.50 -3.10 14.20
CA PHE A 103 7.22 -4.18 15.12
C PHE A 103 7.36 -3.77 16.59
N GLN A 104 6.50 -4.31 17.42
CA GLN A 104 6.57 -4.20 18.87
C GLN A 104 6.95 -5.56 19.45
N ASP A 105 7.94 -5.60 20.33
CA ASP A 105 8.25 -6.83 21.07
C ASP A 105 7.12 -7.10 22.05
N HIS A 106 6.47 -8.26 21.91
CA HIS A 106 5.36 -8.63 22.75
C HIS A 106 5.32 -10.16 22.94
N PRO A 107 5.21 -10.66 24.20
CA PRO A 107 5.36 -12.10 24.48
C PRO A 107 4.25 -12.98 23.88
N LYS A 108 3.12 -12.38 23.49
CA LYS A 108 1.96 -13.10 22.94
C LYS A 108 1.66 -12.79 21.48
N VAL A 109 2.34 -11.80 20.88
CA VAL A 109 2.05 -11.35 19.52
C VAL A 109 3.32 -11.40 18.68
N PRO A 110 3.52 -12.47 17.91
CA PRO A 110 4.68 -12.58 17.04
C PRO A 110 4.61 -11.57 15.89
N TYR A 111 5.75 -11.28 15.29
CA TYR A 111 5.87 -10.31 14.19
C TYR A 111 5.01 -10.65 12.98
N PHE A 112 4.79 -11.94 12.71
CA PHE A 112 3.95 -12.34 11.58
C PHE A 112 2.49 -11.87 11.74
N GLU A 113 1.92 -11.91 12.95
CA GLU A 113 0.57 -11.40 13.21
C GLU A 113 0.50 -9.87 13.01
N GLN A 114 1.56 -9.16 13.42
CA GLN A 114 1.67 -7.72 13.20
C GLN A 114 1.79 -7.38 11.71
N THR A 115 2.45 -8.24 10.93
CA THR A 115 2.50 -8.13 9.47
C THR A 115 1.12 -8.32 8.84
N LEU A 116 0.35 -9.32 9.30
CA LEU A 116 -1.03 -9.54 8.86
C LEU A 116 -1.94 -8.34 9.18
N SER A 117 -1.80 -7.79 10.39
CA SER A 117 -2.50 -6.57 10.80
C SER A 117 -2.18 -5.39 9.86
N SER A 118 -0.90 -5.20 9.52
CA SER A 118 -0.49 -4.16 8.57
C SER A 118 -1.05 -4.40 7.16
N GLY A 119 -1.08 -5.65 6.69
CA GLY A 119 -1.71 -6.01 5.42
C GLY A 119 -3.21 -5.68 5.39
N ALA A 120 -3.94 -5.99 6.48
CA ALA A 120 -5.35 -5.63 6.64
C ALA A 120 -5.56 -4.11 6.65
N ALA A 121 -4.69 -3.37 7.37
CA ALA A 121 -4.73 -1.90 7.39
C ALA A 121 -4.51 -1.30 5.99
N ILE A 122 -3.53 -1.80 5.25
CA ILE A 122 -3.28 -1.36 3.87
C ILE A 122 -4.51 -1.65 2.99
N GLN A 123 -5.11 -2.83 3.10
CA GLN A 123 -6.32 -3.15 2.31
C GLN A 123 -7.48 -2.20 2.62
N ASN A 124 -7.72 -1.89 3.90
CA ASN A 124 -8.74 -0.92 4.29
C ASN A 124 -8.45 0.47 3.71
N PHE A 125 -7.18 0.91 3.72
CA PHE A 125 -6.74 2.16 3.10
C PHE A 125 -7.07 2.22 1.62
N LEU A 126 -6.75 1.15 0.87
CA LEU A 126 -7.03 1.04 -0.57
C LEU A 126 -8.53 1.06 -0.87
N LEU A 127 -9.34 0.36 -0.07
CA LEU A 127 -10.80 0.31 -0.22
C LEU A 127 -11.46 1.66 0.09
N SER A 128 -10.97 2.37 1.11
CA SER A 128 -11.45 3.71 1.45
C SER A 128 -11.16 4.72 0.35
N LEU A 129 -9.96 4.70 -0.23
CA LEU A 129 -9.62 5.55 -1.37
C LEU A 129 -10.47 5.23 -2.59
N GLN A 130 -10.71 3.95 -2.87
CA GLN A 130 -11.56 3.55 -3.99
C GLN A 130 -13.01 4.00 -3.80
N ALA A 131 -13.57 3.88 -2.60
CA ALA A 131 -14.92 4.37 -2.29
C ALA A 131 -15.06 5.88 -2.50
N GLN A 132 -13.94 6.61 -2.40
CA GLN A 132 -13.85 8.05 -2.68
C GLN A 132 -13.58 8.37 -4.16
N GLY A 133 -13.49 7.37 -5.04
CA GLY A 133 -13.26 7.51 -6.49
C GLY A 133 -11.80 7.53 -6.93
N PHE A 134 -10.84 7.31 -6.02
CA PHE A 134 -9.43 7.24 -6.36
C PHE A 134 -8.98 5.84 -6.73
N SER A 135 -7.98 5.76 -7.60
CA SER A 135 -7.32 4.53 -7.99
C SER A 135 -5.95 4.43 -7.31
N THR A 136 -5.53 3.19 -7.09
CA THR A 136 -4.30 2.92 -6.36
C THR A 136 -3.50 1.79 -7.00
N MET A 137 -2.18 1.79 -6.72
CA MET A 137 -1.29 0.67 -6.98
C MET A 137 -0.39 0.45 -5.77
N TRP A 138 -0.55 -0.66 -5.09
CA TRP A 138 0.36 -1.09 -4.03
C TRP A 138 1.54 -1.83 -4.65
N ARG A 139 2.74 -1.29 -4.50
CA ARG A 139 3.97 -1.88 -4.99
C ARG A 139 4.93 -2.19 -3.84
N SER A 140 5.60 -3.30 -3.99
CA SER A 140 6.83 -3.65 -3.30
C SER A 140 7.90 -3.94 -4.37
N GLY A 141 9.00 -4.47 -4.02
CA GLY A 141 10.08 -4.82 -4.92
C GLY A 141 11.39 -4.75 -4.14
N ALA A 142 12.52 -5.05 -4.76
CA ALA A 142 13.79 -5.13 -4.05
C ALA A 142 14.09 -3.89 -3.19
N VAL A 143 13.71 -2.70 -3.64
CA VAL A 143 13.98 -1.45 -2.93
C VAL A 143 13.41 -1.38 -1.52
N VAL A 144 12.30 -2.08 -1.21
CA VAL A 144 11.70 -2.05 0.14
C VAL A 144 12.57 -2.77 1.18
N GLU A 145 13.49 -3.62 0.73
CA GLU A 145 14.46 -4.31 1.59
C GLU A 145 15.74 -3.52 1.82
N SER A 146 15.93 -2.41 1.11
CA SER A 146 17.16 -1.61 1.19
C SER A 146 17.37 -1.05 2.60
N SER A 147 18.55 -1.30 3.17
CA SER A 147 18.99 -0.74 4.44
C SER A 147 19.08 0.79 4.39
N LEU A 148 19.47 1.34 3.24
CA LEU A 148 19.53 2.79 3.02
C LEU A 148 18.12 3.40 3.09
N LEU A 149 17.12 2.79 2.43
CA LEU A 149 15.73 3.25 2.50
C LEU A 149 15.18 3.11 3.94
N LYS A 150 15.41 1.97 4.60
CA LYS A 150 14.99 1.78 6.01
C LYS A 150 15.59 2.85 6.92
N LYS A 151 16.89 3.14 6.77
CA LYS A 151 17.57 4.20 7.52
C LYS A 151 16.98 5.59 7.28
N ALA A 152 16.70 5.93 6.01
CA ALA A 152 16.07 7.21 5.65
C ALA A 152 14.67 7.37 6.26
N LEU A 153 13.93 6.26 6.45
CA LEU A 153 12.62 6.22 7.08
C LEU A 153 12.67 6.01 8.62
N ASN A 154 13.86 6.02 9.20
CA ASN A 154 14.09 5.79 10.63
C ASN A 154 13.44 4.47 11.12
N LEU A 155 13.65 3.40 10.36
CA LEU A 155 13.21 2.04 10.66
C LEU A 155 14.36 1.22 11.25
N ARG A 156 14.03 0.30 12.14
CA ARG A 156 14.96 -0.73 12.62
C ARG A 156 15.17 -1.78 11.53
N GLU A 157 16.20 -2.59 11.65
CA GLU A 157 16.54 -3.61 10.66
C GLU A 157 15.39 -4.58 10.37
N HIS A 158 14.69 -5.03 11.41
CA HIS A 158 13.57 -5.96 11.31
C HIS A 158 12.23 -5.31 10.98
N ASP A 159 12.09 -3.98 11.05
CA ASP A 159 10.90 -3.27 10.59
C ASP A 159 10.76 -3.38 9.07
N LEU A 160 9.54 -3.25 8.55
CA LEU A 160 9.27 -3.42 7.13
C LEU A 160 8.82 -2.12 6.47
N VAL A 161 9.30 -1.89 5.26
CA VAL A 161 8.60 -1.06 4.29
C VAL A 161 7.57 -1.97 3.60
N SER A 162 6.35 -2.01 4.11
CA SER A 162 5.29 -2.93 3.67
C SER A 162 4.81 -2.63 2.24
N GLY A 163 5.12 -1.45 1.74
CA GLY A 163 4.94 -1.09 0.34
C GLY A 163 4.89 0.41 0.09
N ILE A 164 4.94 0.74 -1.18
CA ILE A 164 4.78 2.09 -1.72
C ILE A 164 3.43 2.10 -2.45
N ILE A 165 2.50 2.91 -1.98
CA ILE A 165 1.15 3.04 -2.52
C ILE A 165 1.12 4.29 -3.41
N TYR A 166 0.90 4.08 -4.68
CA TYR A 166 0.69 5.11 -5.69
C TYR A 166 -0.79 5.46 -5.72
N ILE A 167 -1.13 6.73 -5.70
CA ILE A 167 -2.51 7.20 -5.54
C ILE A 167 -2.80 8.31 -6.54
N GLY A 168 -3.97 8.26 -7.14
CA GLY A 168 -4.46 9.26 -8.10
C GLY A 168 -5.75 8.82 -8.77
N THR A 169 -6.04 9.40 -9.91
CA THR A 169 -7.16 9.03 -10.78
C THR A 169 -6.66 8.14 -11.92
N ALA A 170 -7.40 7.10 -12.29
CA ALA A 170 -7.04 6.26 -13.43
C ALA A 170 -7.00 7.09 -14.73
N ALA A 171 -5.88 7.05 -15.44
CA ALA A 171 -5.71 7.77 -16.70
C ALA A 171 -6.60 7.24 -17.86
N LYS A 172 -7.14 6.03 -17.71
CA LYS A 172 -8.01 5.35 -18.68
C LYS A 172 -9.12 4.62 -17.95
N ALA A 173 -10.22 4.35 -18.66
CA ALA A 173 -11.29 3.51 -18.14
C ALA A 173 -10.76 2.17 -17.67
N ILE A 174 -11.21 1.74 -16.48
CA ILE A 174 -10.83 0.47 -15.86
C ILE A 174 -11.75 -0.61 -16.42
N ALA A 175 -11.18 -1.65 -17.01
CA ALA A 175 -11.96 -2.81 -17.43
C ALA A 175 -12.58 -3.52 -16.21
N PRO A 176 -13.81 -4.03 -16.33
CA PRO A 176 -14.41 -4.82 -15.27
C PRO A 176 -13.50 -5.98 -14.87
N ARG A 177 -13.49 -6.32 -13.57
CA ARG A 177 -12.79 -7.50 -13.09
C ARG A 177 -13.51 -8.76 -13.57
N THR A 178 -12.74 -9.78 -13.92
CA THR A 178 -13.28 -11.12 -14.19
C THR A 178 -13.92 -11.69 -12.93
N GLU A 179 -14.98 -12.43 -13.06
CA GLU A 179 -15.61 -13.14 -11.96
C GLU A 179 -14.59 -14.06 -11.25
N ILE A 180 -14.68 -14.12 -9.93
CA ILE A 180 -13.76 -14.89 -9.10
C ILE A 180 -14.41 -16.25 -8.80
N ASP A 181 -13.83 -17.31 -9.34
CA ASP A 181 -14.19 -18.68 -8.96
C ASP A 181 -13.51 -19.04 -7.63
N THR A 182 -14.30 -19.44 -6.66
CA THR A 182 -13.83 -19.81 -5.31
C THR A 182 -13.59 -21.31 -5.13
N GLN A 183 -13.97 -22.16 -6.07
CA GLN A 183 -13.99 -23.63 -5.92
C GLN A 183 -12.61 -24.21 -5.55
N ASN A 184 -11.53 -23.62 -6.08
CA ASN A 184 -10.18 -24.09 -5.81
C ASN A 184 -9.54 -23.49 -4.54
N PHE A 185 -10.25 -22.60 -3.82
CA PHE A 185 -9.71 -21.85 -2.70
C PHE A 185 -10.49 -22.06 -1.40
N VAL A 186 -11.66 -22.72 -1.48
CA VAL A 186 -12.52 -22.97 -0.34
C VAL A 186 -12.75 -24.46 -0.21
N SER A 187 -12.50 -25.01 0.96
CA SER A 187 -12.84 -26.38 1.31
C SER A 187 -13.65 -26.41 2.60
N TYR A 188 -14.58 -27.36 2.67
CA TYR A 188 -15.37 -27.58 3.86
C TYR A 188 -14.75 -28.72 4.66
N TRP A 189 -14.54 -28.50 5.95
CA TRP A 189 -14.11 -29.57 6.83
C TRP A 189 -15.18 -30.68 6.85
N SER A 190 -14.78 -31.90 6.50
CA SER A 190 -15.57 -33.12 6.65
C SER A 190 -14.70 -34.15 7.37
N GLU A 191 -15.24 -34.83 8.37
CA GLU A 191 -14.60 -35.98 9.03
C GLU A 191 -14.49 -37.15 8.09
#